data_cb23fa788fb34778f8ba3dd791734e06
#
_entry.id   cb23fa788fb34778f8ba3dd791734e06
#
_cell.length_a   1.000
_cell.length_b   1.000
_cell.length_c   1.000
_cell.angle_alpha   90.00
_cell.angle_beta   90.00
_cell.angle_gamma   90.00
#
_symmetry.space_group_name_H-M   'P 1'
#
loop_
_entity.id
_entity.type
_entity.pdbx_description
1 polymer ?
#
loop_
_entity_poly.entity_id
_entity_poly.type
_entity_poly.pdbx_seq_one_letter_code
_entity_poly.pdbx_strand_id
1 'polypeptide(L)'
;MESQSNKPSHGEKVKSGIFGLDELIGGGFIPGSVVLVSGKAGTGKTIFCAQFLYYGITQYNENGIYITTEELEKDIKEDVFESFCWDFESLEREGKLVIVHLAPNELGKIKTVIEDAVRKNNVKRAVIDSVSLFEQFIGDPFEARMKLYEILRSLKESGVTTLLTAEIPEESKSLSRSGVIEFQVDGVIVLQFVPFASRYKRSLVVRKMRRVDHSLKIHPFEITNRGIEVKLF
;
A
#
# COMPACT_ATOMS: atom_id res chain seq x y z
N MET A 1 3.89 -38.29 -20.25
CA MET A 1 5.02 -37.67 -19.55
C MET A 1 4.84 -36.18 -19.64
N GLU A 2 4.14 -35.60 -18.65
CA GLU A 2 3.91 -34.15 -18.57
C GLU A 2 5.16 -33.51 -18.00
N SER A 3 5.74 -32.57 -18.75
CA SER A 3 6.87 -31.77 -18.32
C SER A 3 6.41 -30.84 -17.19
N GLN A 4 6.76 -31.18 -15.96
CA GLN A 4 6.68 -30.23 -14.84
C GLN A 4 7.60 -29.05 -15.15
N SER A 5 7.01 -27.92 -15.51
CA SER A 5 7.72 -26.65 -15.64
C SER A 5 8.26 -26.26 -14.25
N ASN A 6 9.58 -26.35 -14.13
CA ASN A 6 10.31 -25.91 -12.93
C ASN A 6 10.20 -24.38 -12.83
N LYS A 7 9.09 -23.88 -12.22
CA LYS A 7 8.98 -22.46 -11.88
C LYS A 7 10.02 -22.20 -10.78
N PRO A 8 10.88 -21.19 -10.89
CA PRO A 8 11.81 -20.84 -9.84
C PRO A 8 11.03 -20.57 -8.55
N SER A 9 11.44 -21.22 -7.46
CA SER A 9 10.90 -20.96 -6.12
C SER A 9 11.22 -19.50 -5.77
N HIS A 10 10.26 -18.61 -5.95
CA HIS A 10 10.35 -17.28 -5.35
C HIS A 10 10.38 -17.48 -3.83
N GLY A 11 11.36 -16.85 -3.15
CA GLY A 11 11.48 -16.86 -1.71
C GLY A 11 10.15 -16.52 -1.01
N GLU A 12 10.08 -16.74 0.29
CA GLU A 12 8.88 -16.52 1.10
C GLU A 12 8.26 -15.14 0.82
N LYS A 13 6.97 -15.13 0.46
CA LYS A 13 6.25 -13.90 0.11
C LYS A 13 5.79 -13.18 1.37
N VAL A 14 5.75 -11.85 1.29
CA VAL A 14 5.19 -10.99 2.34
C VAL A 14 3.67 -11.06 2.26
N LYS A 15 3.04 -11.58 3.30
CA LYS A 15 1.59 -11.67 3.40
C LYS A 15 0.96 -10.28 3.44
N SER A 16 -0.10 -10.08 2.67
CA SER A 16 -0.73 -8.76 2.59
C SER A 16 -1.46 -8.35 3.87
N GLY A 17 -1.94 -9.31 4.65
CA GLY A 17 -2.85 -9.05 5.76
C GLY A 17 -4.25 -8.64 5.32
N ILE A 18 -4.50 -8.55 4.02
CA ILE A 18 -5.82 -8.27 3.44
C ILE A 18 -6.50 -9.60 3.12
N PHE A 19 -7.62 -9.88 3.78
CA PHE A 19 -8.31 -11.16 3.62
C PHE A 19 -8.74 -11.39 2.17
N GLY A 20 -8.35 -12.52 1.59
CA GLY A 20 -8.65 -12.91 0.21
C GLY A 20 -7.73 -12.29 -0.86
N LEU A 21 -6.85 -11.35 -0.51
CA LEU A 21 -5.96 -10.74 -1.50
C LEU A 21 -4.79 -11.66 -1.88
N ASP A 22 -4.23 -12.36 -0.92
CA ASP A 22 -3.04 -13.19 -1.16
C ASP A 22 -3.29 -14.25 -2.25
N GLU A 23 -4.49 -14.81 -2.30
CA GLU A 23 -4.91 -15.76 -3.34
C GLU A 23 -4.90 -15.13 -4.73
N LEU A 24 -5.24 -13.84 -4.82
CA LEU A 24 -5.28 -13.10 -6.09
C LEU A 24 -3.90 -12.72 -6.62
N ILE A 25 -2.90 -12.65 -5.73
CA ILE A 25 -1.52 -12.26 -6.05
C ILE A 25 -0.52 -13.41 -5.83
N GLY A 26 -1.01 -14.63 -5.95
CA GLY A 26 -0.19 -15.83 -5.89
C GLY A 26 0.52 -16.06 -4.56
N GLY A 27 -0.11 -15.66 -3.44
CA GLY A 27 0.32 -15.97 -2.07
C GLY A 27 0.90 -14.80 -1.28
N GLY A 28 0.96 -13.57 -1.82
CA GLY A 28 1.47 -12.38 -1.17
C GLY A 28 2.39 -11.52 -2.04
N PHE A 29 2.90 -10.43 -1.51
CA PHE A 29 3.83 -9.53 -2.21
C PHE A 29 5.23 -10.13 -2.31
N ILE A 30 5.96 -9.76 -3.36
CA ILE A 30 7.40 -10.04 -3.45
C ILE A 30 8.13 -9.15 -2.42
N PRO A 31 9.04 -9.70 -1.59
CA PRO A 31 9.82 -8.89 -0.65
C PRO A 31 10.51 -7.72 -1.33
N GLY A 32 10.46 -6.54 -0.70
CA GLY A 32 11.04 -5.30 -1.22
C GLY A 32 10.33 -4.73 -2.44
N SER A 33 9.15 -5.24 -2.82
CA SER A 33 8.36 -4.64 -3.89
C SER A 33 7.67 -3.36 -3.43
N VAL A 34 7.48 -2.45 -4.38
CA VAL A 34 6.70 -1.22 -4.19
C VAL A 34 5.39 -1.35 -4.95
N VAL A 35 4.27 -1.26 -4.24
CA VAL A 35 2.91 -1.47 -4.77
C VAL A 35 2.07 -0.21 -4.59
N LEU A 36 1.45 0.24 -5.67
CA LEU A 36 0.51 1.34 -5.66
C LEU A 36 -0.89 0.83 -5.34
N VAL A 37 -1.52 1.42 -4.34
CA VAL A 37 -2.95 1.27 -4.02
C VAL A 37 -3.65 2.54 -4.48
N SER A 38 -4.37 2.45 -5.55
CA SER A 38 -4.99 3.58 -6.23
C SER A 38 -6.52 3.54 -6.11
N GLY A 39 -7.16 4.70 -6.06
CA GLY A 39 -8.63 4.77 -5.99
C GLY A 39 -9.13 6.18 -5.68
N LYS A 40 -10.41 6.41 -5.96
CA LYS A 40 -11.08 7.67 -5.60
C LYS A 40 -11.16 7.87 -4.08
N ALA A 41 -11.51 9.06 -3.64
CA ALA A 41 -11.77 9.33 -2.22
C ALA A 41 -12.85 8.37 -1.67
N GLY A 42 -12.69 7.91 -0.43
CA GLY A 42 -13.64 7.02 0.25
C GLY A 42 -13.63 5.55 -0.21
N THR A 43 -12.75 5.14 -1.13
CA THR A 43 -12.68 3.73 -1.57
C THR A 43 -12.04 2.79 -0.55
N GLY A 44 -11.32 3.32 0.45
CA GLY A 44 -10.70 2.53 1.54
C GLY A 44 -9.19 2.37 1.42
N LYS A 45 -8.48 3.25 0.73
CA LYS A 45 -7.01 3.20 0.57
C LYS A 45 -6.28 3.22 1.92
N THR A 46 -6.60 4.18 2.78
CA THR A 46 -6.03 4.33 4.13
C THR A 46 -6.27 3.08 4.97
N ILE A 47 -7.50 2.52 4.94
CA ILE A 47 -7.85 1.27 5.64
C ILE A 47 -7.01 0.10 5.11
N PHE A 48 -6.87 -0.01 3.79
CA PHE A 48 -6.05 -1.05 3.16
C PHE A 48 -4.60 -1.00 3.65
N CYS A 49 -4.02 0.18 3.71
CA CYS A 49 -2.65 0.40 4.16
C CYS A 49 -2.48 0.18 5.66
N ALA A 50 -3.40 0.66 6.48
CA ALA A 50 -3.40 0.42 7.92
C ALA A 50 -3.52 -1.08 8.23
N GLN A 51 -4.40 -1.80 7.53
CA GLN A 51 -4.57 -3.24 7.65
C GLN A 51 -3.30 -4.02 7.30
N PHE A 52 -2.60 -3.63 6.23
CA PHE A 52 -1.33 -4.24 5.83
C PHE A 52 -0.28 -4.14 6.94
N LEU A 53 -0.19 -3.02 7.64
CA LEU A 53 0.73 -2.85 8.77
C LEU A 53 0.24 -3.60 10.00
N TYR A 54 -1.03 -3.42 10.38
CA TYR A 54 -1.58 -4.04 11.59
C TYR A 54 -1.41 -5.56 11.60
N TYR A 55 -1.88 -6.24 10.56
CA TYR A 55 -1.74 -7.69 10.47
C TYR A 55 -0.30 -8.13 10.18
N GLY A 56 0.48 -7.31 9.47
CA GLY A 56 1.91 -7.52 9.29
C GLY A 56 2.66 -7.62 10.62
N ILE A 57 2.37 -6.73 11.54
CA ILE A 57 2.97 -6.68 12.86
C ILE A 57 2.41 -7.79 13.76
N THR A 58 1.08 -7.91 13.83
CA THR A 58 0.43 -8.75 14.83
C THR A 58 0.42 -10.24 14.48
N GLN A 59 0.38 -10.59 13.18
CA GLN A 59 0.31 -11.97 12.73
C GLN A 59 1.63 -12.50 12.17
N TYR A 60 2.45 -11.62 11.57
CA TYR A 60 3.69 -12.04 10.89
C TYR A 60 4.96 -11.52 11.57
N ASN A 61 4.82 -10.78 12.67
CA ASN A 61 5.95 -10.20 13.44
C ASN A 61 6.91 -9.37 12.56
N GLU A 62 6.36 -8.63 11.59
CA GLU A 62 7.08 -7.74 10.69
C GLU A 62 6.80 -6.29 11.06
N ASN A 63 7.77 -5.61 11.67
CA ASN A 63 7.64 -4.22 12.07
C ASN A 63 7.38 -3.30 10.88
N GLY A 64 6.63 -2.22 11.11
CA GLY A 64 6.16 -1.33 10.08
C GLY A 64 6.44 0.15 10.32
N ILE A 65 6.38 0.93 9.23
CA ILE A 65 6.34 2.38 9.27
C ILE A 65 5.16 2.89 8.44
N TYR A 66 4.41 3.85 9.00
CA TYR A 66 3.37 4.61 8.33
C TYR A 66 3.84 6.05 8.14
N ILE A 67 4.04 6.46 6.92
CA ILE A 67 4.33 7.85 6.56
C ILE A 67 3.05 8.46 6.02
N THR A 68 2.48 9.38 6.77
CA THR A 68 1.33 10.17 6.35
C THR A 68 1.74 11.53 5.82
N THR A 69 1.01 12.04 4.84
CA THR A 69 1.28 13.36 4.25
C THR A 69 0.08 14.30 4.31
N GLU A 70 -1.10 13.76 4.60
CA GLU A 70 -2.36 14.50 4.63
C GLU A 70 -2.94 14.57 6.05
N GLU A 71 -3.00 13.46 6.74
CA GLU A 71 -3.60 13.33 8.07
C GLU A 71 -2.54 13.40 9.17
N LEU A 72 -2.90 13.88 10.34
CA LEU A 72 -2.00 13.87 11.50
C LEU A 72 -1.89 12.43 12.05
N GLU A 73 -0.73 12.13 12.65
CA GLU A 73 -0.47 10.82 13.27
C GLU A 73 -1.54 10.42 14.29
N LYS A 74 -2.02 11.40 15.06
CA LYS A 74 -3.07 11.21 16.06
C LYS A 74 -4.38 10.76 15.42
N ASP A 75 -4.80 11.43 14.35
CA ASP A 75 -6.07 11.17 13.70
C ASP A 75 -6.10 9.75 13.12
N ILE A 76 -5.00 9.32 12.47
CA ILE A 76 -4.88 7.94 11.97
C ILE A 76 -5.02 6.91 13.10
N LYS A 77 -4.36 7.15 14.26
CA LYS A 77 -4.42 6.22 15.41
C LYS A 77 -5.84 6.14 15.98
N GLU A 78 -6.52 7.28 16.13
CA GLU A 78 -7.89 7.34 16.60
C GLU A 78 -8.84 6.63 15.63
N ASP A 79 -8.77 6.93 14.34
CA ASP A 79 -9.65 6.35 13.31
C ASP A 79 -9.56 4.83 13.21
N VAL A 80 -8.35 4.27 13.21
CA VAL A 80 -8.18 2.82 13.12
C VAL A 80 -8.57 2.11 14.42
N PHE A 81 -8.40 2.76 15.57
CA PHE A 81 -8.83 2.21 16.85
C PHE A 81 -10.36 2.21 16.99
N GLU A 82 -11.01 3.32 16.69
CA GLU A 82 -12.47 3.44 16.77
C GLU A 82 -13.19 2.51 15.77
N SER A 83 -12.64 2.40 14.55
CA SER A 83 -13.28 1.62 13.49
C SER A 83 -13.03 0.12 13.59
N PHE A 84 -11.84 -0.30 14.05
CA PHE A 84 -11.38 -1.69 13.94
C PHE A 84 -10.77 -2.24 15.22
N CYS A 85 -10.65 -1.47 16.28
CA CYS A 85 -9.91 -1.80 17.50
C CYS A 85 -8.41 -2.12 17.22
N TRP A 86 -7.81 -1.52 16.19
CA TRP A 86 -6.38 -1.66 15.91
C TRP A 86 -5.58 -0.67 16.74
N ASP A 87 -4.97 -1.16 17.81
CA ASP A 87 -4.23 -0.34 18.77
C ASP A 87 -2.83 0.03 18.25
N PHE A 88 -2.79 1.00 17.33
CA PHE A 88 -1.54 1.53 16.77
C PHE A 88 -0.67 2.21 17.81
N GLU A 89 -1.29 2.83 18.82
CA GLU A 89 -0.55 3.49 19.89
C GLU A 89 0.26 2.50 20.74
N SER A 90 -0.31 1.34 21.06
CA SER A 90 0.42 0.27 21.75
C SER A 90 1.54 -0.29 20.89
N LEU A 91 1.31 -0.52 19.58
CA LEU A 91 2.35 -1.00 18.67
C LEU A 91 3.51 -0.01 18.53
N GLU A 92 3.23 1.29 18.57
CA GLU A 92 4.25 2.33 18.55
C GLU A 92 5.06 2.35 19.85
N ARG A 93 4.42 2.26 21.02
CA ARG A 93 5.08 2.16 22.33
C ARG A 93 5.98 0.91 22.43
N GLU A 94 5.60 -0.19 21.78
CA GLU A 94 6.38 -1.41 21.68
C GLU A 94 7.54 -1.34 20.67
N GLY A 95 7.67 -0.22 19.94
CA GLY A 95 8.68 -0.04 18.90
C GLY A 95 8.46 -0.89 17.63
N LYS A 96 7.28 -1.48 17.48
CA LYS A 96 6.91 -2.31 16.32
C LYS A 96 6.32 -1.51 15.17
N LEU A 97 5.75 -0.35 15.46
CA LEU A 97 5.21 0.59 14.50
C LEU A 97 5.91 1.94 14.68
N VAL A 98 6.21 2.60 13.58
CA VAL A 98 6.63 4.00 13.55
C VAL A 98 5.60 4.77 12.73
N ILE A 99 5.08 5.88 13.24
CA ILE A 99 4.18 6.75 12.48
C ILE A 99 4.86 8.11 12.36
N VAL A 100 4.90 8.67 11.15
CA VAL A 100 5.55 9.95 10.88
C VAL A 100 4.69 10.77 9.92
N HIS A 101 4.36 12.00 10.31
CA HIS A 101 3.80 12.98 9.38
C HIS A 101 4.92 13.72 8.66
N LEU A 102 4.89 13.72 7.33
CA LEU A 102 5.80 14.49 6.48
C LEU A 102 5.02 15.51 5.65
N ALA A 103 5.33 16.79 5.86
CA ALA A 103 4.79 17.84 5.01
C ALA A 103 5.30 17.70 3.55
N PRO A 104 4.57 18.21 2.55
CA PRO A 104 4.92 18.06 1.13
C PRO A 104 6.32 18.56 0.76
N ASN A 105 6.82 19.59 1.45
CA ASN A 105 8.18 20.12 1.27
C ASN A 105 9.27 19.24 1.91
N GLU A 106 8.90 18.21 2.64
CA GLU A 106 9.83 17.30 3.33
C GLU A 106 10.05 15.96 2.62
N LEU A 107 9.54 15.83 1.41
CA LEU A 107 9.69 14.65 0.56
C LEU A 107 11.09 14.06 0.46
N GLY A 108 12.09 14.94 0.37
CA GLY A 108 13.49 14.53 0.35
C GLY A 108 13.93 13.74 1.59
N LYS A 109 13.17 13.81 2.69
CA LYS A 109 13.47 13.09 3.93
C LYS A 109 12.96 11.64 3.94
N ILE A 110 12.08 11.23 3.03
CA ILE A 110 11.48 9.88 3.02
C ILE A 110 12.57 8.80 3.08
N LYS A 111 13.61 8.92 2.27
CA LYS A 111 14.73 7.99 2.27
C LYS A 111 15.34 7.85 3.65
N THR A 112 15.74 8.96 4.25
CA THR A 112 16.38 8.98 5.58
C THR A 112 15.46 8.44 6.66
N VAL A 113 14.18 8.80 6.63
CA VAL A 113 13.17 8.33 7.58
C VAL A 113 13.02 6.81 7.52
N ILE A 114 12.97 6.23 6.31
CA ILE A 114 12.88 4.77 6.15
C ILE A 114 14.18 4.08 6.56
N GLU A 115 15.33 4.59 6.16
CA GLU A 115 16.63 4.03 6.56
C GLU A 115 16.79 4.04 8.08
N ASP A 116 16.39 5.10 8.75
CA ASP A 116 16.39 5.21 10.20
C ASP A 116 15.43 4.21 10.86
N ALA A 117 14.23 4.07 10.34
CA ALA A 117 13.24 3.11 10.84
C ALA A 117 13.72 1.65 10.65
N VAL A 118 14.33 1.33 9.52
CA VAL A 118 14.95 0.01 9.30
C VAL A 118 16.05 -0.25 10.32
N ARG A 119 16.92 0.72 10.56
CA ARG A 119 18.06 0.59 11.47
C ARG A 119 17.65 0.48 12.94
N LYS A 120 16.70 1.30 13.38
CA LYS A 120 16.28 1.40 14.79
C LYS A 120 15.21 0.37 15.17
N ASN A 121 14.26 0.13 14.28
CA ASN A 121 13.06 -0.65 14.56
C ASN A 121 12.97 -1.94 13.74
N ASN A 122 13.98 -2.26 12.91
CA ASN A 122 13.96 -3.43 12.01
C ASN A 122 12.70 -3.51 11.13
N VAL A 123 12.29 -2.36 10.58
CA VAL A 123 11.08 -2.23 9.75
C VAL A 123 11.21 -3.11 8.50
N LYS A 124 10.14 -3.84 8.17
CA LYS A 124 10.00 -4.70 6.99
C LYS A 124 8.88 -4.24 6.06
N ARG A 125 7.94 -3.45 6.58
CA ARG A 125 6.77 -2.94 5.87
C ARG A 125 6.71 -1.43 5.94
N ALA A 126 6.41 -0.77 4.83
CA ALA A 126 6.19 0.67 4.81
C ALA A 126 4.88 1.03 4.11
N VAL A 127 4.29 2.11 4.55
CA VAL A 127 3.16 2.78 3.92
C VAL A 127 3.52 4.24 3.71
N ILE A 128 3.18 4.79 2.54
CA ILE A 128 3.19 6.23 2.26
C ILE A 128 1.80 6.63 1.77
N ASP A 129 1.08 7.38 2.60
CA ASP A 129 -0.30 7.80 2.38
C ASP A 129 -0.42 9.33 2.49
N SER A 130 -0.47 10.08 1.38
CA SER A 130 -0.46 9.67 -0.02
C SER A 130 0.70 10.30 -0.80
N VAL A 131 1.03 9.73 -1.95
CA VAL A 131 1.98 10.36 -2.89
C VAL A 131 1.31 11.46 -3.73
N SER A 132 0.00 11.56 -3.72
CA SER A 132 -0.76 12.55 -4.51
C SER A 132 -0.45 13.99 -4.12
N LEU A 133 -0.23 14.24 -2.83
CA LEU A 133 0.08 15.57 -2.34
C LEU A 133 1.47 16.04 -2.83
N PHE A 134 2.40 15.11 -3.01
CA PHE A 134 3.72 15.39 -3.57
C PHE A 134 3.65 15.83 -5.02
N GLU A 135 2.83 15.14 -5.83
CA GLU A 135 2.62 15.50 -7.23
C GLU A 135 2.03 16.90 -7.36
N GLN A 136 1.15 17.30 -6.43
CA GLN A 136 0.56 18.63 -6.40
C GLN A 136 1.56 19.72 -5.99
N PHE A 137 2.38 19.45 -4.97
CA PHE A 137 3.31 20.43 -4.41
C PHE A 137 4.43 20.82 -5.39
N ILE A 138 4.94 19.85 -6.14
CA ILE A 138 6.06 20.10 -7.08
C ILE A 138 5.59 20.93 -8.28
N GLY A 139 4.35 20.80 -8.71
CA GLY A 139 3.73 21.58 -9.78
C GLY A 139 4.24 21.29 -11.19
N ASP A 140 5.53 21.09 -11.39
CA ASP A 140 6.12 20.69 -12.66
C ASP A 140 6.05 19.15 -12.83
N PRO A 141 5.37 18.64 -13.86
CA PRO A 141 5.19 17.19 -14.04
C PRO A 141 6.48 16.43 -14.27
N PHE A 142 7.49 17.04 -14.89
CA PHE A 142 8.77 16.39 -15.14
C PHE A 142 9.59 16.31 -13.87
N GLU A 143 9.66 17.39 -13.10
CA GLU A 143 10.34 17.41 -11.80
C GLU A 143 9.68 16.43 -10.80
N ALA A 144 8.35 16.43 -10.74
CA ALA A 144 7.59 15.47 -9.93
C ALA A 144 7.95 14.02 -10.29
N ARG A 145 8.01 13.72 -11.59
CA ARG A 145 8.40 12.41 -12.09
C ARG A 145 9.80 12.00 -11.66
N MET A 146 10.76 12.90 -11.76
CA MET A 146 12.15 12.63 -11.38
C MET A 146 12.29 12.39 -9.88
N LYS A 147 11.67 13.22 -9.04
CA LYS A 147 11.67 13.05 -7.58
C LYS A 147 10.98 11.77 -7.15
N LEU A 148 9.83 11.45 -7.74
CA LEU A 148 9.15 10.17 -7.49
C LEU A 148 10.02 8.98 -7.89
N TYR A 149 10.71 9.05 -9.02
CA TYR A 149 11.63 8.00 -9.44
C TYR A 149 12.75 7.78 -8.41
N GLU A 150 13.35 8.84 -7.89
CA GLU A 150 14.38 8.74 -6.85
C GLU A 150 13.85 8.12 -5.56
N ILE A 151 12.65 8.51 -5.12
CA ILE A 151 11.99 7.93 -3.95
C ILE A 151 11.72 6.45 -4.17
N LEU A 152 11.08 6.08 -5.28
CA LEU A 152 10.75 4.69 -5.59
C LEU A 152 12.00 3.80 -5.69
N ARG A 153 13.08 4.33 -6.27
CA ARG A 153 14.36 3.65 -6.31
C ARG A 153 14.92 3.42 -4.91
N SER A 154 14.91 4.44 -4.06
CA SER A 154 15.36 4.35 -2.68
C SER A 154 14.55 3.33 -1.86
N LEU A 155 13.22 3.30 -2.04
CA LEU A 155 12.35 2.32 -1.41
C LEU A 155 12.73 0.89 -1.81
N LYS A 156 12.98 0.64 -3.09
CA LYS A 156 13.41 -0.68 -3.57
C LYS A 156 14.80 -1.09 -3.04
N GLU A 157 15.72 -0.14 -2.97
CA GLU A 157 17.06 -0.37 -2.43
C GLU A 157 17.04 -0.67 -0.92
N SER A 158 16.07 -0.14 -0.17
CA SER A 158 15.90 -0.44 1.26
C SER A 158 15.49 -1.88 1.56
N GLY A 159 14.94 -2.60 0.58
CA GLY A 159 14.41 -3.96 0.74
C GLY A 159 13.10 -4.03 1.54
N VAL A 160 12.51 -2.89 1.92
CA VAL A 160 11.24 -2.80 2.64
C VAL A 160 10.06 -2.95 1.67
N THR A 161 9.13 -3.84 1.95
CA THR A 161 7.90 -3.98 1.15
C THR A 161 7.00 -2.80 1.41
N THR A 162 6.72 -2.01 0.36
CA THR A 162 6.10 -0.70 0.51
C THR A 162 4.78 -0.61 -0.24
N LEU A 163 3.73 -0.12 0.43
CA LEU A 163 2.50 0.34 -0.20
C LEU A 163 2.50 1.86 -0.31
N LEU A 164 2.14 2.35 -1.49
CA LEU A 164 1.92 3.76 -1.76
C LEU A 164 0.45 3.98 -2.06
N THR A 165 -0.18 5.00 -1.52
CA THR A 165 -1.53 5.37 -1.97
C THR A 165 -1.47 6.53 -2.97
N ALA A 166 -2.37 6.49 -3.95
CA ALA A 166 -2.64 7.62 -4.84
C ALA A 166 -4.13 7.82 -5.06
N GLU A 167 -4.53 9.06 -5.09
CA GLU A 167 -5.90 9.43 -5.42
C GLU A 167 -6.10 9.48 -6.93
N ILE A 168 -7.20 8.89 -7.39
CA ILE A 168 -7.69 9.05 -8.76
C ILE A 168 -8.68 10.22 -8.78
N PRO A 169 -8.42 11.31 -9.53
CA PRO A 169 -9.40 12.37 -9.71
C PRO A 169 -10.71 11.84 -10.34
N GLU A 170 -11.85 12.44 -9.96
CA GLU A 170 -13.19 11.93 -10.29
C GLU A 170 -13.42 11.62 -11.78
N GLU A 171 -12.88 12.45 -12.68
CA GLU A 171 -13.07 12.31 -14.13
C GLU A 171 -11.85 11.70 -14.85
N SER A 172 -10.82 11.29 -14.09
CA SER A 172 -9.58 10.78 -14.69
C SER A 172 -9.71 9.33 -15.14
N LYS A 173 -9.04 9.02 -16.26
CA LYS A 173 -8.79 7.65 -16.72
C LYS A 173 -7.43 7.11 -16.23
N SER A 174 -6.59 7.97 -15.66
CA SER A 174 -5.29 7.61 -15.09
C SER A 174 -5.46 6.93 -13.73
N LEU A 175 -4.48 6.16 -13.30
CA LEU A 175 -4.48 5.46 -12.02
C LEU A 175 -3.78 6.26 -10.90
N SER A 176 -3.21 7.42 -11.23
CA SER A 176 -2.64 8.41 -10.33
C SER A 176 -2.86 9.81 -10.92
N ARG A 177 -2.60 10.87 -10.17
CA ARG A 177 -2.78 12.24 -10.69
C ARG A 177 -1.89 12.53 -11.90
N SER A 178 -0.62 12.15 -11.84
CA SER A 178 0.33 12.35 -12.94
C SER A 178 0.20 11.32 -14.07
N GLY A 179 -0.42 10.17 -13.79
CA GLY A 179 -0.45 9.05 -14.72
C GLY A 179 0.93 8.39 -14.95
N VAL A 180 1.86 8.55 -14.02
CA VAL A 180 3.26 8.12 -14.17
C VAL A 180 3.67 7.03 -13.19
N ILE A 181 3.23 7.11 -11.94
CA ILE A 181 3.65 6.21 -10.85
C ILE A 181 3.36 4.75 -11.19
N GLU A 182 2.22 4.47 -11.81
CA GLU A 182 1.79 3.13 -12.18
C GLU A 182 2.77 2.40 -13.10
N PHE A 183 3.59 3.12 -13.86
CA PHE A 183 4.62 2.50 -14.71
C PHE A 183 5.89 2.16 -13.94
N GLN A 184 6.19 2.86 -12.86
CA GLN A 184 7.44 2.74 -12.11
C GLN A 184 7.37 1.70 -10.98
N VAL A 185 6.20 1.49 -10.39
CA VAL A 185 5.97 0.52 -9.31
C VAL A 185 5.94 -0.93 -9.78
N ASP A 186 6.10 -1.87 -8.86
CA ASP A 186 6.08 -3.31 -9.15
C ASP A 186 4.67 -3.88 -9.21
N GLY A 187 3.75 -3.32 -8.45
CA GLY A 187 2.34 -3.69 -8.46
C GLY A 187 1.40 -2.49 -8.48
N VAL A 188 0.19 -2.70 -8.98
CA VAL A 188 -0.90 -1.72 -8.97
C VAL A 188 -2.19 -2.42 -8.61
N ILE A 189 -2.78 -2.02 -7.50
CA ILE A 189 -4.10 -2.45 -7.02
C ILE A 189 -5.02 -1.25 -7.09
N VAL A 190 -6.18 -1.41 -7.72
CA VAL A 190 -7.18 -0.35 -7.88
C VAL A 190 -8.40 -0.66 -7.04
N LEU A 191 -8.74 0.25 -6.13
CA LEU A 191 -9.97 0.23 -5.36
C LEU A 191 -11.00 1.15 -6.02
N GLN A 192 -12.21 0.66 -6.22
CA GLN A 192 -13.24 1.42 -6.93
C GLN A 192 -14.64 1.15 -6.38
N PHE A 193 -15.54 2.11 -6.54
CA PHE A 193 -16.96 1.88 -6.31
C PHE A 193 -17.56 1.08 -7.46
N VAL A 194 -18.51 0.20 -7.16
CA VAL A 194 -19.28 -0.56 -8.16
C VAL A 194 -20.60 0.17 -8.39
N PRO A 195 -20.79 0.83 -9.54
CA PRO A 195 -22.07 1.48 -9.85
C PRO A 195 -23.17 0.41 -9.96
N PHE A 196 -24.33 0.73 -9.42
CA PHE A 196 -25.55 -0.10 -9.51
C PHE A 196 -25.50 -1.49 -8.86
N ALA A 197 -24.48 -1.78 -8.04
CA ALA A 197 -24.42 -3.04 -7.31
C ALA A 197 -25.40 -3.05 -6.12
N SER A 198 -26.26 -4.08 -6.05
CA SER A 198 -27.21 -4.24 -4.95
C SER A 198 -26.56 -4.77 -3.66
N ARG A 199 -25.51 -5.58 -3.78
CA ARG A 199 -24.89 -6.27 -2.66
C ARG A 199 -23.53 -5.70 -2.23
N TYR A 200 -22.64 -5.47 -3.20
CA TYR A 200 -21.30 -4.96 -2.91
C TYR A 200 -21.16 -3.54 -3.45
N LYS A 201 -20.66 -2.62 -2.64
CA LYS A 201 -20.47 -1.22 -3.03
C LYS A 201 -19.07 -0.93 -3.55
N ARG A 202 -18.10 -1.79 -3.28
CA ARG A 202 -16.68 -1.63 -3.62
C ARG A 202 -16.12 -2.87 -4.29
N SER A 203 -15.13 -2.67 -5.14
CA SER A 203 -14.36 -3.74 -5.77
C SER A 203 -12.89 -3.40 -5.85
N LEU A 204 -12.08 -4.46 -6.01
CA LEU A 204 -10.64 -4.41 -6.15
C LEU A 204 -10.26 -5.09 -7.48
N VAL A 205 -9.29 -4.49 -8.17
CA VAL A 205 -8.65 -5.08 -9.37
C VAL A 205 -7.14 -5.03 -9.21
N VAL A 206 -6.48 -6.15 -9.42
CA VAL A 206 -5.03 -6.18 -9.56
C VAL A 206 -4.67 -5.87 -11.01
N ARG A 207 -4.24 -4.64 -11.27
CA ARG A 207 -3.93 -4.17 -12.63
C ARG A 207 -2.55 -4.60 -13.10
N LYS A 208 -1.64 -4.84 -12.16
CA LYS A 208 -0.25 -5.19 -12.43
C LYS A 208 0.35 -5.83 -11.17
N MET A 209 1.13 -6.88 -11.35
CA MET A 209 2.00 -7.42 -10.32
C MET A 209 3.19 -8.10 -11.00
N ARG A 210 4.37 -7.45 -10.96
CA ARG A 210 5.56 -7.97 -11.60
C ARG A 210 5.99 -9.29 -10.96
N ARG A 211 6.44 -10.24 -11.77
CA ARG A 211 6.96 -11.55 -11.36
C ARG A 211 5.93 -12.44 -10.64
N VAL A 212 4.66 -12.11 -10.74
CA VAL A 212 3.56 -12.86 -10.13
C VAL A 212 2.47 -13.04 -11.17
N ASP A 213 1.95 -14.26 -11.26
CA ASP A 213 0.68 -14.52 -11.91
C ASP A 213 -0.44 -14.05 -10.96
N HIS A 214 -1.29 -13.16 -11.43
CA HIS A 214 -2.33 -12.54 -10.61
C HIS A 214 -3.69 -12.56 -11.31
N SER A 215 -4.76 -12.45 -10.53
CA SER A 215 -6.11 -12.35 -11.07
C SER A 215 -6.29 -11.06 -11.87
N LEU A 216 -6.88 -11.18 -13.07
CA LEU A 216 -7.30 -10.05 -13.90
C LEU A 216 -8.78 -9.70 -13.73
N LYS A 217 -9.49 -10.42 -12.85
CA LYS A 217 -10.92 -10.21 -12.59
C LYS A 217 -11.15 -9.02 -11.66
N ILE A 218 -12.38 -8.53 -11.67
CA ILE A 218 -12.88 -7.55 -10.71
C ILE A 218 -13.39 -8.34 -9.50
N HIS A 219 -12.86 -8.08 -8.33
CA HIS A 219 -13.25 -8.76 -7.10
C HIS A 219 -13.99 -7.80 -6.16
N PRO A 220 -15.24 -8.07 -5.79
CA PRO A 220 -15.92 -7.29 -4.77
C PRO A 220 -15.20 -7.40 -3.43
N PHE A 221 -15.27 -6.35 -2.62
CA PHE A 221 -14.83 -6.38 -1.25
C PHE A 221 -15.76 -5.62 -0.32
N GLU A 222 -15.69 -5.93 0.94
CA GLU A 222 -16.40 -5.27 2.03
C GLU A 222 -15.40 -4.73 3.04
N ILE A 223 -15.77 -3.65 3.71
CA ILE A 223 -15.07 -3.17 4.91
C ILE A 223 -15.90 -3.64 6.10
N THR A 224 -15.33 -4.55 6.86
CA THR A 224 -15.94 -5.16 8.04
C THR A 224 -15.25 -4.64 9.31
N ASN A 225 -15.65 -5.09 10.48
CA ASN A 225 -14.95 -4.79 11.73
C ASN A 225 -13.53 -5.39 11.82
N ARG A 226 -13.15 -6.24 10.86
CA ARG A 226 -11.78 -6.78 10.72
C ARG A 226 -10.97 -6.09 9.63
N GLY A 227 -11.53 -5.08 8.98
CA GLY A 227 -10.95 -4.40 7.83
C GLY A 227 -11.51 -4.88 6.49
N ILE A 228 -10.70 -4.82 5.45
CA ILE A 228 -11.05 -5.19 4.08
C ILE A 228 -11.05 -6.71 3.92
N GLU A 229 -12.15 -7.23 3.38
CA GLU A 229 -12.33 -8.62 3.00
C GLU A 229 -12.70 -8.73 1.52
N VAL A 230 -11.79 -9.28 0.72
CA VAL A 230 -12.01 -9.50 -0.72
C VAL A 230 -12.76 -10.81 -0.92
N LYS A 231 -13.75 -10.79 -1.79
CA LYS A 231 -14.55 -11.98 -2.11
C LYS A 231 -13.94 -12.69 -3.32
N LEU A 232 -13.69 -13.97 -3.17
CA LEU A 232 -13.17 -14.86 -4.21
C LEU A 232 -14.34 -15.50 -4.97
N PHE A 233 -14.22 -15.58 -6.32
CA PHE A 233 -15.18 -16.26 -7.19
C PHE A 233 -14.44 -17.12 -8.20
#